data_7d823e4414d8e443790b455e3b381bc3
#
_entry.id   7d823e4414d8e443790b455e3b381bc3
#
_cell.length_a   1.000
_cell.length_b   1.000
_cell.length_c   1.000
_cell.angle_alpha   90.00
_cell.angle_beta   90.00
_cell.angle_gamma   90.00
#
_symmetry.space_group_name_H-M   'P 1'
#
loop_
_entity.id
_entity.type
_entity.pdbx_description
1 polymer ?
#
loop_
_entity_poly.entity_id
_entity_poly.type
_entity_poly.pdbx_seq_one_letter_code
_entity_poly.pdbx_strand_id
1 'polypeptide(L)'
;MITARQKVLAHLKKTRAASAREIARALKMSAPNVRHHLSVLCSDGRVEFAAVNNREGRGRPEKMYSLSQAALGDNLSVLAEALLNGKINMQMAGERIAQSQGLVGFASQPMAKRLALLIERLNEMHYQAHWEAGADGPRVIFGRCPFAKIIENHPELCKMDTAMLEMSLARPVAQFSKNELSARGLCPFVFRVG
;
A
#
# COMPACT_ATOMS: atom_id res chain seq x y z
N MET A 1 2.94 19.62 20.31
CA MET A 1 2.37 18.40 20.97
C MET A 1 1.59 17.57 19.96
N ILE A 2 1.82 16.26 19.92
CA ILE A 2 1.05 15.33 19.05
C ILE A 2 -0.27 15.01 19.74
N THR A 3 -1.39 15.30 19.09
CA THR A 3 -2.73 15.03 19.62
C THR A 3 -3.06 13.54 19.67
N ALA A 4 -4.03 13.14 20.50
CA ALA A 4 -4.49 11.75 20.57
C ALA A 4 -4.96 11.21 19.20
N ARG A 5 -5.66 12.04 18.40
CA ARG A 5 -6.09 11.68 17.03
C ARG A 5 -4.91 11.43 16.11
N GLN A 6 -3.86 12.26 16.17
CA GLN A 6 -2.64 12.06 15.40
C GLN A 6 -1.92 10.77 15.77
N LYS A 7 -1.90 10.40 17.06
CA LYS A 7 -1.35 9.12 17.53
C LYS A 7 -2.14 7.92 16.96
N VAL A 8 -3.47 8.00 16.94
CA VAL A 8 -4.34 6.95 16.36
C VAL A 8 -4.07 6.80 14.85
N LEU A 9 -4.01 7.92 14.11
CA LEU A 9 -3.70 7.90 12.67
C LEU A 9 -2.30 7.33 12.40
N ALA A 10 -1.30 7.74 13.17
CA ALA A 10 0.07 7.23 13.05
C ALA A 10 0.15 5.73 13.35
N HIS A 11 -0.62 5.23 14.31
CA HIS A 11 -0.72 3.80 14.61
C HIS A 11 -1.34 3.04 13.44
N LEU A 12 -2.49 3.50 12.92
CA LEU A 12 -3.15 2.88 11.77
C LEU A 12 -2.28 2.91 10.50
N LYS A 13 -1.47 3.95 10.31
CA LYS A 13 -0.49 3.99 9.21
C LYS A 13 0.53 2.85 9.30
N LYS A 14 0.94 2.45 10.51
CA LYS A 14 1.91 1.36 10.72
C LYS A 14 1.26 -0.03 10.63
N THR A 15 0.07 -0.19 11.20
CA THR A 15 -0.58 -1.51 11.35
C THR A 15 -1.53 -1.86 10.22
N ARG A 16 -1.78 -0.90 9.29
CA ARG A 16 -2.73 -0.97 8.16
C ARG A 16 -4.19 -1.06 8.63
N ALA A 17 -4.51 -2.02 9.49
CA ALA A 17 -5.80 -2.15 10.15
C ALA A 17 -5.61 -2.56 11.61
N ALA A 18 -6.45 -2.03 12.48
CA ALA A 18 -6.44 -2.38 13.89
C ALA A 18 -7.82 -2.17 14.53
N SER A 19 -8.12 -2.93 15.56
CA SER A 19 -9.32 -2.75 16.38
C SER A 19 -9.11 -1.64 17.42
N ALA A 20 -10.22 -1.10 17.95
CA ALA A 20 -10.16 -0.10 19.02
C ALA A 20 -9.41 -0.62 20.26
N ARG A 21 -9.47 -1.92 20.54
CA ARG A 21 -8.79 -2.55 21.67
C ARG A 21 -7.28 -2.66 21.44
N GLU A 22 -6.87 -3.02 20.23
CA GLU A 22 -5.45 -3.09 19.85
C GLU A 22 -4.80 -1.72 19.90
N ILE A 23 -5.47 -0.69 19.35
CA ILE A 23 -5.02 0.70 19.39
C ILE A 23 -4.92 1.18 20.85
N ALA A 24 -5.91 0.90 21.68
CA ALA A 24 -5.94 1.28 23.10
C ALA A 24 -4.74 0.69 23.85
N ARG A 25 -4.44 -0.58 23.62
CA ARG A 25 -3.29 -1.26 24.22
C ARG A 25 -1.97 -0.65 23.73
N ALA A 26 -1.82 -0.47 22.43
CA ALA A 26 -0.59 0.06 21.82
C ALA A 26 -0.28 1.50 22.25
N LEU A 27 -1.31 2.34 22.36
CA LEU A 27 -1.15 3.76 22.71
C LEU A 27 -1.31 4.04 24.22
N LYS A 28 -1.53 3.00 25.04
CA LYS A 28 -1.82 3.12 26.48
C LYS A 28 -2.98 4.08 26.77
N MET A 29 -4.06 3.96 25.99
CA MET A 29 -5.29 4.74 26.10
C MET A 29 -6.45 3.85 26.53
N SER A 30 -7.52 4.44 27.10
CA SER A 30 -8.74 3.68 27.37
C SER A 30 -9.49 3.34 26.07
N ALA A 31 -10.08 2.15 25.98
CA ALA A 31 -10.82 1.73 24.79
C ALA A 31 -12.03 2.64 24.46
N PRO A 32 -12.79 3.20 25.42
CA PRO A 32 -13.82 4.20 25.15
C PRO A 32 -13.25 5.46 24.48
N ASN A 33 -12.12 5.97 24.97
CA ASN A 33 -11.47 7.16 24.39
C ASN A 33 -11.02 6.90 22.95
N VAL A 34 -10.41 5.74 22.68
CA VAL A 34 -10.04 5.35 21.32
C VAL A 34 -11.28 5.24 20.41
N ARG A 35 -12.38 4.63 20.87
CA ARG A 35 -13.63 4.57 20.10
C ARG A 35 -14.19 5.95 19.78
N HIS A 36 -14.14 6.88 20.73
CA HIS A 36 -14.53 8.27 20.48
C HIS A 36 -13.67 8.90 19.36
N HIS A 37 -12.34 8.76 19.44
CA HIS A 37 -11.45 9.28 18.40
C HIS A 37 -11.67 8.62 17.05
N LEU A 38 -11.87 7.30 17.00
CA LEU A 38 -12.18 6.58 15.77
C LEU A 38 -13.52 7.04 15.17
N SER A 39 -14.56 7.25 16.00
CA SER A 39 -15.85 7.79 15.53
C SER A 39 -15.69 9.14 14.86
N VAL A 40 -14.95 10.07 15.47
CA VAL A 40 -14.67 11.39 14.88
C VAL A 40 -13.86 11.25 13.59
N LEU A 41 -12.83 10.41 13.58
CA LEU A 41 -11.98 10.20 12.40
C LEU A 41 -12.74 9.51 11.25
N CYS A 42 -13.75 8.69 11.56
CA CYS A 42 -14.63 8.11 10.55
C CYS A 42 -15.59 9.18 10.00
N SER A 43 -16.17 10.04 10.84
CA SER A 43 -17.03 11.14 10.37
C SER A 43 -16.26 12.16 9.54
N ASP A 44 -14.99 12.39 9.85
CA ASP A 44 -14.07 13.24 9.07
C ASP A 44 -13.59 12.56 7.77
N GLY A 45 -13.98 11.31 7.51
CA GLY A 45 -13.56 10.55 6.34
C GLY A 45 -12.08 10.14 6.31
N ARG A 46 -11.35 10.25 7.43
CA ARG A 46 -9.92 9.89 7.51
C ARG A 46 -9.69 8.42 7.83
N VAL A 47 -10.66 7.79 8.49
CA VAL A 47 -10.64 6.37 8.88
C VAL A 47 -11.90 5.73 8.35
N GLU A 48 -11.80 4.50 7.91
CA GLU A 48 -12.92 3.71 7.44
C GLU A 48 -13.01 2.39 8.19
N PHE A 49 -14.19 1.82 8.18
CA PHE A 49 -14.44 0.48 8.68
C PHE A 49 -13.93 -0.52 7.64
N ALA A 50 -12.88 -1.28 7.98
CA ALA A 50 -12.20 -2.17 7.05
C ALA A 50 -12.84 -3.57 7.00
N ALA A 51 -13.14 -4.16 8.17
CA ALA A 51 -13.67 -5.52 8.28
C ALA A 51 -14.20 -5.81 9.68
N VAL A 52 -14.86 -6.95 9.82
CA VAL A 52 -15.20 -7.54 11.12
C VAL A 52 -14.28 -8.73 11.35
N ASN A 53 -13.53 -8.70 12.43
CA ASN A 53 -12.73 -9.85 12.83
C ASN A 53 -13.60 -10.81 13.66
N ASN A 54 -14.01 -11.92 13.04
CA ASN A 54 -14.71 -13.01 13.72
C ASN A 54 -13.64 -13.85 14.44
N ARG A 55 -13.48 -13.64 15.75
CA ARG A 55 -12.69 -14.55 16.56
C ARG A 55 -13.44 -15.89 16.70
N GLU A 56 -12.72 -16.98 16.61
CA GLU A 56 -13.23 -18.27 17.05
C GLU A 56 -13.51 -18.19 18.55
N GLY A 57 -14.80 -18.10 18.95
CA GLY A 57 -15.20 -18.02 20.35
C GLY A 57 -16.46 -17.20 20.60
N ARG A 58 -17.00 -17.28 21.84
CA ARG A 58 -18.16 -16.49 22.29
C ARG A 58 -17.74 -15.02 22.44
N GLY A 59 -18.30 -14.12 21.65
CA GLY A 59 -18.11 -12.68 21.78
C GLY A 59 -18.64 -11.91 20.57
N ARG A 60 -18.94 -10.61 20.78
CA ARG A 60 -19.33 -9.74 19.67
C ARG A 60 -18.13 -9.55 18.73
N PRO A 61 -18.32 -9.72 17.41
CA PRO A 61 -17.28 -9.47 16.42
C PRO A 61 -16.64 -8.09 16.59
N GLU A 62 -15.32 -8.03 16.46
CA GLU A 62 -14.55 -6.81 16.69
C GLU A 62 -14.42 -6.01 15.40
N LYS A 63 -14.77 -4.72 15.44
CA LYS A 63 -14.64 -3.82 14.30
C LYS A 63 -13.17 -3.50 14.06
N MET A 64 -12.69 -3.70 12.82
CA MET A 64 -11.39 -3.30 12.35
C MET A 64 -11.48 -1.96 11.61
N TYR A 65 -10.51 -1.11 11.85
CA TYR A 65 -10.42 0.22 11.27
C TYR A 65 -9.14 0.36 10.47
N SER A 66 -9.20 1.03 9.32
CA SER A 66 -8.05 1.39 8.49
C SER A 66 -8.09 2.86 8.13
N LEU A 67 -6.98 3.40 7.66
CA LEU A 67 -7.02 4.73 7.04
C LEU A 67 -7.85 4.66 5.77
N SER A 68 -8.70 5.67 5.57
CA SER A 68 -9.47 5.77 4.32
C SER A 68 -8.57 5.98 3.12
N GLN A 69 -9.07 5.64 1.93
CA GLN A 69 -8.38 5.90 0.67
C GLN A 69 -8.01 7.39 0.54
N ALA A 70 -8.93 8.28 0.90
CA ALA A 70 -8.71 9.73 0.85
C ALA A 70 -7.59 10.18 1.81
N ALA A 71 -7.50 9.58 3.00
CA ALA A 71 -6.48 9.91 3.98
C ALA A 71 -5.09 9.33 3.67
N LEU A 72 -5.05 8.25 2.90
CA LEU A 72 -3.80 7.65 2.42
C LEU A 72 -3.23 8.39 1.20
N GLY A 73 -4.05 9.22 0.56
CA GLY A 73 -3.75 9.81 -0.73
C GLY A 73 -3.90 8.79 -1.87
N ASP A 74 -3.84 9.27 -3.06
CA ASP A 74 -3.73 8.48 -4.28
C ASP A 74 -2.60 9.07 -5.13
N ASN A 75 -2.03 8.28 -6.00
CA ASN A 75 -1.01 8.75 -6.93
C ASN A 75 -1.63 9.34 -8.20
N LEU A 76 -2.92 9.75 -8.15
CA LEU A 76 -3.63 10.30 -9.31
C LEU A 76 -2.97 11.55 -9.86
N SER A 77 -2.42 12.41 -9.00
CA SER A 77 -1.70 13.61 -9.46
C SER A 77 -0.46 13.25 -10.27
N VAL A 78 0.33 12.30 -9.79
CA VAL A 78 1.53 11.80 -10.47
C VAL A 78 1.17 11.08 -11.77
N LEU A 79 0.12 10.26 -11.72
CA LEU A 79 -0.41 9.59 -12.91
C LEU A 79 -0.93 10.61 -13.93
N ALA A 80 -1.75 11.58 -13.49
CA ALA A 80 -2.28 12.63 -14.35
C ALA A 80 -1.16 13.44 -15.01
N GLU A 81 -0.13 13.80 -14.28
CA GLU A 81 1.06 14.49 -14.79
C GLU A 81 1.81 13.64 -15.84
N ALA A 82 1.97 12.34 -15.56
CA ALA A 82 2.58 11.41 -16.52
C ALA A 82 1.73 11.24 -17.81
N LEU A 83 0.39 11.28 -17.67
CA LEU A 83 -0.56 11.17 -18.79
C LEU A 83 -0.65 12.46 -19.60
N LEU A 84 -0.60 13.62 -18.97
CA LEU A 84 -0.70 14.94 -19.62
C LEU A 84 0.49 15.24 -20.54
N ASN A 85 1.60 14.54 -20.40
CA ASN A 85 2.82 14.74 -21.18
C ASN A 85 2.87 13.98 -22.53
N GLY A 86 1.77 13.44 -23.09
CA GLY A 86 1.70 12.88 -24.43
C GLY A 86 0.95 11.56 -24.57
N LYS A 87 1.17 10.84 -25.70
CA LYS A 87 0.58 9.49 -25.90
C LYS A 87 1.03 8.57 -24.75
N ILE A 88 0.06 7.96 -24.11
CA ILE A 88 0.26 7.12 -22.92
C ILE A 88 1.02 5.85 -23.33
N ASN A 89 2.32 5.86 -23.10
CA ASN A 89 3.11 4.65 -23.10
C ASN A 89 3.34 4.25 -21.63
N MET A 90 2.73 3.15 -21.19
CA MET A 90 2.78 2.71 -19.79
C MET A 90 4.21 2.39 -19.34
N GLN A 91 5.06 1.92 -20.24
CA GLN A 91 6.49 1.73 -19.97
C GLN A 91 7.14 3.06 -19.59
N MET A 92 6.99 4.07 -20.45
CA MET A 92 7.55 5.40 -20.20
C MET A 92 6.95 6.09 -18.98
N ALA A 93 5.66 5.87 -18.71
CA ALA A 93 5.01 6.40 -17.53
C ALA A 93 5.61 5.80 -16.25
N GLY A 94 5.82 4.48 -16.21
CA GLY A 94 6.46 3.80 -15.08
C GLY A 94 7.89 4.28 -14.83
N GLU A 95 8.68 4.42 -15.91
CA GLU A 95 10.05 4.94 -15.85
C GLU A 95 10.10 6.39 -15.32
N ARG A 96 9.20 7.26 -15.78
CA ARG A 96 9.08 8.65 -15.29
C ARG A 96 8.69 8.70 -13.82
N ILE A 97 7.76 7.85 -13.38
CA ILE A 97 7.37 7.76 -11.98
C ILE A 97 8.58 7.31 -11.15
N ALA A 98 9.32 6.29 -11.58
CA ALA A 98 10.51 5.83 -10.90
C ALA A 98 11.54 6.95 -10.72
N GLN A 99 11.76 7.77 -11.76
CA GLN A 99 12.66 8.92 -11.72
C GLN A 99 12.15 10.02 -10.80
N SER A 100 10.90 10.44 -10.97
CA SER A 100 10.31 11.56 -10.20
C SER A 100 10.20 11.26 -8.71
N GLN A 101 9.98 10.00 -8.35
CA GLN A 101 9.87 9.56 -6.96
C GLN A 101 11.22 9.11 -6.34
N GLY A 102 12.31 9.29 -7.06
CA GLY A 102 13.66 8.95 -6.56
C GLY A 102 13.86 7.45 -6.32
N LEU A 103 13.16 6.61 -7.08
CA LEU A 103 13.30 5.15 -7.02
C LEU A 103 14.53 4.63 -7.75
N VAL A 104 15.20 5.50 -8.49
CA VAL A 104 16.44 5.18 -9.23
C VAL A 104 17.66 5.54 -8.39
N GLY A 105 18.80 4.91 -8.71
CA GLY A 105 20.07 5.20 -8.02
C GLY A 105 20.50 4.14 -7.01
N PHE A 106 19.71 3.10 -6.82
CA PHE A 106 20.06 2.00 -5.91
C PHE A 106 20.87 0.88 -6.59
N ALA A 107 21.15 1.00 -7.89
CA ALA A 107 21.77 -0.06 -8.71
C ALA A 107 23.12 -0.58 -8.18
N SER A 108 23.90 0.25 -7.49
CA SER A 108 25.17 -0.11 -6.88
C SER A 108 25.05 -0.87 -5.55
N GLN A 109 23.84 -0.92 -4.95
CA GLN A 109 23.63 -1.58 -3.67
C GLN A 109 23.34 -3.08 -3.84
N PRO A 110 23.65 -3.92 -2.85
CA PRO A 110 23.21 -5.32 -2.83
C PRO A 110 21.68 -5.44 -2.96
N MET A 111 21.20 -6.52 -3.61
CA MET A 111 19.77 -6.70 -3.94
C MET A 111 18.84 -6.54 -2.71
N ALA A 112 19.17 -7.15 -1.58
CA ALA A 112 18.37 -7.02 -0.36
C ALA A 112 18.23 -5.56 0.10
N LYS A 113 19.29 -4.76 -0.03
CA LYS A 113 19.27 -3.34 0.32
C LYS A 113 18.48 -2.51 -0.68
N ARG A 114 18.59 -2.83 -2.01
CA ARG A 114 17.74 -2.20 -3.04
C ARG A 114 16.27 -2.43 -2.75
N LEU A 115 15.89 -3.68 -2.47
CA LEU A 115 14.53 -4.04 -2.12
C LEU A 115 14.04 -3.30 -0.88
N ALA A 116 14.84 -3.23 0.17
CA ALA A 116 14.47 -2.51 1.39
C ALA A 116 14.20 -1.02 1.13
N LEU A 117 15.09 -0.35 0.40
CA LEU A 117 14.94 1.07 0.03
C LEU A 117 13.74 1.29 -0.91
N LEU A 118 13.56 0.41 -1.87
CA LEU A 118 12.41 0.45 -2.78
C LEU A 118 11.09 0.34 -2.00
N ILE A 119 10.99 -0.62 -1.07
CA ILE A 119 9.79 -0.82 -0.25
C ILE A 119 9.49 0.40 0.61
N GLU A 120 10.51 1.04 1.18
CA GLU A 120 10.35 2.28 1.95
C GLU A 120 9.70 3.37 1.08
N ARG A 121 10.24 3.60 -0.12
CA ARG A 121 9.70 4.59 -1.07
C ARG A 121 8.29 4.24 -1.56
N LEU A 122 8.07 2.98 -1.95
CA LEU A 122 6.72 2.53 -2.35
C LEU A 122 5.70 2.74 -1.24
N ASN A 123 6.10 2.59 0.01
CA ASN A 123 5.20 2.82 1.15
C ASN A 123 4.93 4.32 1.39
N GLU A 124 5.86 5.20 1.05
CA GLU A 124 5.61 6.64 0.99
C GLU A 124 4.59 6.98 -0.12
N MET A 125 4.59 6.22 -1.22
CA MET A 125 3.64 6.29 -2.33
C MET A 125 2.35 5.50 -2.08
N HIS A 126 2.12 5.02 -0.86
CA HIS A 126 0.90 4.34 -0.40
C HIS A 126 0.62 2.95 -1.00
N TYR A 127 1.63 2.26 -1.54
CA TYR A 127 1.48 0.88 -2.05
C TYR A 127 1.31 -0.17 -0.94
N GLN A 128 1.66 0.16 0.31
CA GLN A 128 1.71 -0.81 1.41
C GLN A 128 2.52 -2.06 1.02
N ALA A 129 3.64 -1.82 0.36
CA ALA A 129 4.48 -2.85 -0.20
C ALA A 129 5.31 -3.56 0.86
N HIS A 130 5.65 -4.81 0.58
CA HIS A 130 6.67 -5.58 1.27
C HIS A 130 7.36 -6.50 0.27
N TRP A 131 8.47 -7.09 0.64
CA TRP A 131 9.14 -8.08 -0.18
C TRP A 131 9.40 -9.36 0.60
N GLU A 132 9.50 -10.47 -0.11
CA GLU A 132 9.75 -11.80 0.41
C GLU A 132 10.82 -12.50 -0.42
N ALA A 133 11.64 -13.34 0.23
CA ALA A 133 12.52 -14.24 -0.47
C ALA A 133 11.68 -15.41 -1.06
N GLY A 134 11.94 -15.76 -2.31
CA GLY A 134 11.30 -16.90 -2.98
C GLY A 134 12.32 -17.82 -3.62
N ALA A 135 11.95 -19.07 -3.89
CA ALA A 135 12.82 -20.05 -4.53
C ALA A 135 13.29 -19.61 -5.92
N ASP A 136 12.41 -18.90 -6.65
CA ASP A 136 12.65 -18.40 -8.02
C ASP A 136 13.07 -16.93 -8.04
N GLY A 137 13.61 -16.40 -6.95
CA GLY A 137 13.98 -15.01 -6.79
C GLY A 137 13.07 -14.25 -5.81
N PRO A 138 13.46 -13.03 -5.42
CA PRO A 138 12.69 -12.22 -4.51
C PRO A 138 11.37 -11.77 -5.16
N ARG A 139 10.35 -11.56 -4.32
CA ARG A 139 9.02 -11.12 -4.70
C ARG A 139 8.71 -9.79 -4.04
N VAL A 140 8.22 -8.83 -4.80
CA VAL A 140 7.64 -7.58 -4.29
C VAL A 140 6.13 -7.73 -4.30
N ILE A 141 5.50 -7.46 -3.18
CA ILE A 141 4.07 -7.64 -2.97
C ILE A 141 3.46 -6.29 -2.60
N PHE A 142 2.48 -5.84 -3.38
CA PHE A 142 1.72 -4.65 -3.06
C PHE A 142 0.50 -5.04 -2.21
N GLY A 143 0.43 -4.55 -0.99
CA GLY A 143 -0.73 -4.75 -0.13
C GLY A 143 -1.91 -3.85 -0.52
N ARG A 144 -1.68 -2.87 -1.41
CA ARG A 144 -2.67 -1.95 -1.92
C ARG A 144 -2.28 -1.44 -3.29
N CYS A 145 -3.26 -1.31 -4.18
CA CYS A 145 -3.10 -0.60 -5.44
C CYS A 145 -3.54 0.87 -5.27
N PRO A 146 -2.67 1.86 -5.46
CA PRO A 146 -3.07 3.27 -5.43
C PRO A 146 -4.13 3.62 -6.48
N PHE A 147 -4.19 2.83 -7.54
CA PHE A 147 -5.11 3.01 -8.66
C PHE A 147 -6.34 2.09 -8.59
N ALA A 148 -6.66 1.52 -7.42
CA ALA A 148 -7.71 0.51 -7.23
C ALA A 148 -9.08 0.93 -7.81
N LYS A 149 -9.39 2.23 -7.80
CA LYS A 149 -10.65 2.76 -8.33
C LYS A 149 -10.78 2.68 -9.85
N ILE A 150 -9.67 2.61 -10.57
CA ILE A 150 -9.66 2.67 -12.04
C ILE A 150 -9.02 1.43 -12.68
N ILE A 151 -8.38 0.57 -11.89
CA ILE A 151 -7.61 -0.59 -12.38
C ILE A 151 -8.46 -1.61 -13.14
N GLU A 152 -9.74 -1.73 -12.80
CA GLU A 152 -10.66 -2.65 -13.49
C GLU A 152 -10.88 -2.24 -14.94
N ASN A 153 -10.95 -0.92 -15.20
CA ASN A 153 -11.12 -0.35 -16.54
C ASN A 153 -9.77 -0.12 -17.25
N HIS A 154 -8.68 -0.06 -16.51
CA HIS A 154 -7.33 0.27 -16.97
C HIS A 154 -6.29 -0.73 -16.48
N PRO A 155 -6.40 -2.03 -16.84
CA PRO A 155 -5.47 -3.07 -16.40
C PRO A 155 -4.03 -2.85 -16.90
N GLU A 156 -3.85 -2.02 -17.94
CA GLU A 156 -2.55 -1.60 -18.45
C GLU A 156 -1.70 -0.85 -17.42
N LEU A 157 -2.32 -0.27 -16.37
CA LEU A 157 -1.60 0.36 -15.26
C LEU A 157 -0.68 -0.62 -14.51
N CYS A 158 -0.98 -1.92 -14.55
CA CYS A 158 -0.08 -2.93 -14.00
C CYS A 158 1.24 -3.00 -14.77
N LYS A 159 1.23 -2.71 -16.08
CA LYS A 159 2.46 -2.64 -16.90
C LYS A 159 3.31 -1.43 -16.50
N MET A 160 2.67 -0.34 -16.11
CA MET A 160 3.34 0.83 -15.57
C MET A 160 4.05 0.51 -14.24
N ASP A 161 3.37 -0.19 -13.33
CA ASP A 161 3.98 -0.64 -12.08
C ASP A 161 5.16 -1.59 -12.32
N THR A 162 5.02 -2.51 -13.28
CA THR A 162 6.13 -3.40 -13.68
C THR A 162 7.33 -2.61 -14.17
N ALA A 163 7.13 -1.66 -15.09
CA ALA A 163 8.20 -0.82 -15.63
C ALA A 163 8.88 0.04 -14.54
N MET A 164 8.08 0.57 -13.61
CA MET A 164 8.60 1.31 -12.45
C MET A 164 9.52 0.43 -11.60
N LEU A 165 9.12 -0.81 -11.32
CA LEU A 165 9.92 -1.76 -10.55
C LEU A 165 11.19 -2.19 -11.30
N GLU A 166 11.09 -2.47 -12.61
CA GLU A 166 12.24 -2.83 -13.45
C GLU A 166 13.30 -1.74 -13.45
N MET A 167 12.87 -0.49 -13.64
CA MET A 167 13.78 0.64 -13.61
C MET A 167 14.44 0.82 -12.23
N SER A 168 13.66 0.66 -11.16
CA SER A 168 14.15 0.83 -9.79
C SER A 168 15.16 -0.24 -9.38
N LEU A 169 14.92 -1.49 -9.80
CA LEU A 169 15.74 -2.64 -9.43
C LEU A 169 16.86 -2.92 -10.44
N ALA A 170 16.80 -2.31 -11.63
CA ALA A 170 17.67 -2.63 -12.78
C ALA A 170 17.68 -4.15 -13.07
N ARG A 171 16.50 -4.79 -13.02
CA ARG A 171 16.28 -6.22 -13.22
C ARG A 171 14.93 -6.43 -13.90
N PRO A 172 14.75 -7.49 -14.70
CA PRO A 172 13.48 -7.86 -15.24
C PRO A 172 12.49 -8.22 -14.11
N VAL A 173 11.25 -7.78 -14.28
CA VAL A 173 10.18 -8.03 -13.31
C VAL A 173 9.00 -8.66 -14.02
N ALA A 174 8.52 -9.79 -13.51
CA ALA A 174 7.35 -10.48 -14.02
C ALA A 174 6.20 -10.39 -13.00
N GLN A 175 5.05 -9.92 -13.45
CA GLN A 175 3.84 -9.95 -12.63
C GLN A 175 3.23 -11.34 -12.63
N PHE A 176 2.88 -11.88 -11.46
CA PHE A 176 2.09 -13.10 -11.35
C PHE A 176 0.64 -12.85 -11.76
N SER A 177 0.03 -13.82 -12.45
CA SER A 177 -1.36 -13.68 -12.89
C SER A 177 -2.34 -13.69 -11.70
N LYS A 178 -3.45 -12.96 -11.86
CA LYS A 178 -4.55 -12.85 -10.89
C LYS A 178 -5.10 -14.21 -10.40
N ASN A 179 -5.00 -15.25 -11.20
CA ASN A 179 -5.71 -16.52 -10.98
C ASN A 179 -5.09 -17.43 -9.92
N GLU A 180 -3.83 -17.17 -9.51
CA GLU A 180 -3.12 -18.05 -8.58
C GLU A 180 -3.29 -17.68 -7.11
N LEU A 181 -3.79 -16.48 -6.79
CA LEU A 181 -3.78 -15.95 -5.43
C LEU A 181 -5.11 -15.35 -4.92
N SER A 182 -6.17 -15.31 -5.71
CA SER A 182 -7.37 -14.54 -5.34
C SER A 182 -8.50 -15.35 -4.71
N ALA A 183 -8.24 -16.02 -3.59
CA ALA A 183 -9.34 -16.55 -2.75
C ALA A 183 -10.03 -15.46 -1.89
N ARG A 184 -9.57 -14.19 -1.90
CA ARG A 184 -10.05 -13.14 -0.99
C ARG A 184 -10.42 -11.79 -1.63
N GLY A 185 -10.65 -11.73 -2.94
CA GLY A 185 -11.19 -10.51 -3.58
C GLY A 185 -10.30 -9.26 -3.61
N LEU A 186 -9.11 -9.32 -3.00
CA LEU A 186 -8.09 -8.27 -3.06
C LEU A 186 -7.08 -8.69 -4.11
N CYS A 187 -6.83 -7.82 -5.08
CA CYS A 187 -5.83 -8.07 -6.12
C CYS A 187 -4.44 -8.16 -5.47
N PRO A 188 -3.85 -9.34 -5.32
CA PRO A 188 -2.49 -9.44 -4.83
C PRO A 188 -1.57 -9.14 -6.00
N PHE A 189 -1.07 -7.90 -6.06
CA PHE A 189 -0.01 -7.56 -7.00
C PHE A 189 1.29 -8.16 -6.47
N VAL A 190 1.66 -9.30 -7.05
CA VAL A 190 2.90 -9.99 -6.75
C VAL A 190 3.79 -9.89 -7.99
N PHE A 191 4.98 -9.36 -7.79
CA PHE A 191 5.98 -9.16 -8.82
C PHE A 191 7.22 -9.98 -8.46
N ARG A 192 7.62 -10.90 -9.34
CA ARG A 192 8.88 -11.64 -9.22
C ARG A 192 10.00 -10.85 -9.87
N VAL A 193 11.11 -10.71 -9.16
CA VAL A 193 12.33 -10.07 -9.64
C VAL A 193 13.29 -11.16 -10.15
N GLY A 194 13.71 -11.01 -11.41
CA GLY A 194 14.64 -11.94 -12.06
C GLY A 194 16.11 -11.74 -11.66
#